data_cb22a2c5e2846eaab5e4210923e664de
#
_entry.id   cb22a2c5e2846eaab5e4210923e664de
#
_cell.length_a   1.000
_cell.length_b   1.000
_cell.length_c   1.000
_cell.angle_alpha   90.00
_cell.angle_beta   90.00
_cell.angle_gamma   90.00
#
_symmetry.space_group_name_H-M   'P 1'
#
loop_
_entity.id
_entity.type
_entity.pdbx_description
1 polymer ?
#
loop_
_entity_poly.entity_id
_entity_poly.type
_entity_poly.pdbx_seq_one_letter_code
_entity_poly.pdbx_strand_id
1 'polypeptide(L)'
;MKKIITFAMLAVCAVAFAQDANRMSYVQLINPVVDDALDGPAVDVSKYKGNAAFLAEWATNTETGHVASVTLQTSAASSSGWYTVTNINAEAVKVSKSGAYTNAAPDRVLIDSNRLKKYVRAVVAQTGSTNAVSAMIVFPMVSE
;
A
#
# COMPACT_ATOMS: atom_id res chain seq x y z
N MET A 1 -11.00 -8.07 -20.78
CA MET A 1 -9.91 -8.73 -20.05
C MET A 1 -9.33 -7.90 -18.92
N LYS A 2 -9.11 -6.58 -19.06
CA LYS A 2 -8.55 -5.72 -17.96
C LYS A 2 -9.38 -5.75 -16.65
N LYS A 3 -10.71 -5.82 -16.74
CA LYS A 3 -11.61 -5.83 -15.57
C LYS A 3 -11.55 -7.12 -14.73
N ILE A 4 -11.25 -8.25 -15.35
CA ILE A 4 -11.19 -9.56 -14.68
C ILE A 4 -9.91 -9.68 -13.82
N ILE A 5 -8.79 -9.14 -14.32
CA ILE A 5 -7.50 -9.14 -13.59
C ILE A 5 -7.61 -8.28 -12.32
N THR A 6 -8.30 -7.14 -12.40
CA THR A 6 -8.54 -6.25 -11.26
C THR A 6 -9.33 -6.95 -10.14
N PHE A 7 -10.33 -7.77 -10.49
CA PHE A 7 -11.12 -8.49 -9.50
C PHE A 7 -10.34 -9.63 -8.82
N ALA A 8 -9.48 -10.33 -9.57
CA ALA A 8 -8.63 -11.39 -9.01
C ALA A 8 -7.60 -10.83 -8.02
N MET A 9 -7.07 -9.64 -8.29
CA MET A 9 -6.13 -8.94 -7.42
C MET A 9 -6.76 -8.58 -6.07
N LEU A 10 -7.98 -8.06 -6.08
CA LEU A 10 -8.72 -7.73 -4.85
C LEU A 10 -9.03 -8.97 -4.02
N ALA A 11 -9.37 -10.09 -4.68
CA ALA A 11 -9.70 -11.35 -4.02
C ALA A 11 -8.47 -11.98 -3.34
N VAL A 12 -7.28 -11.89 -3.94
CA VAL A 12 -6.04 -12.44 -3.36
C VAL A 12 -5.61 -11.66 -2.13
N CYS A 13 -5.69 -10.33 -2.15
CA CYS A 13 -5.45 -9.52 -0.95
C CYS A 13 -6.40 -9.89 0.20
N ALA A 14 -7.67 -10.14 -0.09
CA ALA A 14 -8.67 -10.53 0.91
C ALA A 14 -8.40 -11.92 1.50
N VAL A 15 -7.99 -12.88 0.67
CA VAL A 15 -7.78 -14.28 1.10
C VAL A 15 -6.50 -14.45 1.91
N ALA A 16 -5.42 -13.73 1.60
CA ALA A 16 -4.16 -13.83 2.34
C ALA A 16 -4.31 -13.41 3.82
N PHE A 17 -5.34 -12.66 4.18
CA PHE A 17 -5.60 -12.16 5.53
C PHE A 17 -6.89 -12.71 6.17
N ALA A 18 -7.63 -13.58 5.48
CA ALA A 18 -8.93 -14.09 5.95
C ALA A 18 -8.84 -14.91 7.25
N GLN A 19 -7.67 -15.42 7.62
CA GLN A 19 -7.49 -16.22 8.85
C GLN A 19 -7.48 -15.37 10.12
N ASP A 20 -7.19 -14.06 10.02
CA ASP A 20 -7.20 -13.12 11.15
C ASP A 20 -8.20 -11.96 10.99
N ALA A 21 -9.15 -12.08 10.06
CA ALA A 21 -10.08 -11.02 9.68
C ALA A 21 -10.88 -10.42 10.84
N ASN A 22 -11.05 -11.17 11.94
CA ASN A 22 -11.79 -10.70 13.13
C ASN A 22 -10.95 -9.79 14.05
N ARG A 23 -9.66 -9.56 13.77
CA ARG A 23 -8.75 -8.81 14.64
C ARG A 23 -7.96 -7.70 13.94
N MET A 24 -8.26 -7.41 12.68
CA MET A 24 -7.53 -6.41 11.90
C MET A 24 -8.49 -5.44 11.22
N SER A 25 -8.08 -4.19 11.15
CA SER A 25 -8.76 -3.15 10.37
C SER A 25 -7.96 -2.85 9.12
N TYR A 26 -8.62 -2.90 7.97
CA TYR A 26 -8.04 -2.65 6.65
C TYR A 26 -8.42 -1.25 6.19
N VAL A 27 -7.44 -0.47 5.79
CA VAL A 27 -7.63 0.87 5.23
C VAL A 27 -7.06 0.88 3.82
N GLN A 28 -7.95 0.90 2.82
CA GLN A 28 -7.55 1.00 1.42
C GLN A 28 -7.01 2.40 1.14
N LEU A 29 -5.79 2.49 0.60
CA LEU A 29 -5.13 3.74 0.21
C LEU A 29 -5.19 3.96 -1.30
N ILE A 30 -5.03 2.89 -2.08
CA ILE A 30 -5.17 2.88 -3.53
C ILE A 30 -5.96 1.65 -3.92
N ASN A 31 -7.12 1.85 -4.54
CA ASN A 31 -7.83 0.77 -5.22
C ASN A 31 -7.00 0.29 -6.42
N PRO A 32 -7.18 -0.95 -6.88
CA PRO A 32 -6.45 -1.44 -8.05
C PRO A 32 -6.59 -0.47 -9.22
N VAL A 33 -5.47 0.10 -9.63
CA VAL A 33 -5.38 1.11 -10.69
C VAL A 33 -4.15 0.87 -11.56
N VAL A 34 -4.25 1.23 -12.82
CA VAL A 34 -3.14 1.23 -13.79
C VAL A 34 -2.74 2.69 -14.00
N ASP A 35 -1.67 3.13 -13.35
CA ASP A 35 -1.16 4.49 -13.43
C ASP A 35 0.36 4.48 -13.22
N ASP A 36 1.09 5.31 -13.93
CA ASP A 36 2.55 5.44 -13.83
C ASP A 36 2.99 6.40 -12.72
N ALA A 37 2.13 7.37 -12.38
CA ALA A 37 2.37 8.30 -11.28
C ALA A 37 1.04 8.72 -10.64
N LEU A 38 0.79 8.26 -9.41
CA LEU A 38 -0.44 8.54 -8.69
C LEU A 38 -0.17 8.95 -7.24
N ASP A 39 -0.65 10.09 -6.86
CA ASP A 39 -0.86 10.48 -5.47
C ASP A 39 -2.23 9.96 -5.02
N GLY A 40 -2.26 8.93 -4.19
CA GLY A 40 -3.50 8.38 -3.64
C GLY A 40 -4.25 9.37 -2.75
N PRO A 41 -5.53 9.12 -2.47
CA PRO A 41 -6.34 10.00 -1.62
C PRO A 41 -5.80 10.06 -0.18
N ALA A 42 -6.03 11.20 0.47
CA ALA A 42 -5.78 11.36 1.89
C ALA A 42 -6.82 10.58 2.71
N VAL A 43 -6.37 9.66 3.55
CA VAL A 43 -7.25 8.85 4.42
C VAL A 43 -6.95 9.16 5.89
N ASP A 44 -8.00 9.48 6.66
CA ASP A 44 -7.87 9.72 8.11
C ASP A 44 -7.66 8.41 8.85
N VAL A 45 -6.53 8.29 9.53
CA VAL A 45 -6.15 7.12 10.31
C VAL A 45 -6.05 7.40 11.82
N SER A 46 -6.52 8.54 12.27
CA SER A 46 -6.37 8.99 13.67
C SER A 46 -7.01 8.06 14.71
N LYS A 47 -8.00 7.27 14.31
CA LYS A 47 -8.67 6.29 15.18
C LYS A 47 -7.91 4.99 15.38
N TYR A 48 -6.88 4.72 14.56
CA TYR A 48 -6.14 3.47 14.61
C TYR A 48 -4.87 3.60 15.45
N LYS A 49 -4.54 2.55 16.18
CA LYS A 49 -3.38 2.49 17.09
C LYS A 49 -2.63 1.17 16.90
N GLY A 50 -1.42 1.11 17.45
CA GLY A 50 -0.59 -0.10 17.43
C GLY A 50 0.29 -0.21 16.19
N ASN A 51 1.04 -1.30 16.10
CA ASN A 51 1.89 -1.56 14.95
C ASN A 51 1.04 -1.88 13.72
N ALA A 52 1.29 -1.20 12.63
CA ALA A 52 0.59 -1.39 11.38
C ALA A 52 1.47 -2.12 10.36
N ALA A 53 0.85 -2.63 9.31
CA ALA A 53 1.54 -3.14 8.14
C ALA A 53 1.08 -2.36 6.90
N PHE A 54 2.03 -1.81 6.16
CA PHE A 54 1.79 -1.24 4.84
C PHE A 54 2.01 -2.34 3.80
N LEU A 55 1.03 -2.53 2.93
CA LEU A 55 1.05 -3.56 1.91
C LEU A 55 0.86 -2.94 0.54
N ALA A 56 1.58 -3.46 -0.44
CA ALA A 56 1.37 -3.14 -1.84
C ALA A 56 1.43 -4.40 -2.69
N GLU A 57 0.62 -4.45 -3.72
CA GLU A 57 0.50 -5.56 -4.65
C GLU A 57 0.46 -5.03 -6.09
N TRP A 58 1.13 -5.75 -6.99
CA TRP A 58 1.15 -5.46 -8.42
C TRP A 58 0.67 -6.65 -9.24
N ALA A 59 0.08 -6.36 -10.39
CA ALA A 59 -0.13 -7.37 -11.41
C ALA A 59 1.20 -7.90 -11.95
N THR A 60 1.17 -9.14 -12.46
CA THR A 60 2.33 -9.76 -13.11
C THR A 60 2.93 -8.83 -14.18
N ASN A 61 4.24 -8.70 -14.18
CA ASN A 61 5.02 -7.99 -15.18
C ASN A 61 6.00 -8.92 -15.88
N THR A 62 6.05 -8.86 -17.21
CA THR A 62 6.98 -9.65 -18.04
C THR A 62 8.15 -8.82 -18.58
N GLU A 63 8.14 -7.50 -18.41
CA GLU A 63 9.16 -6.61 -18.95
C GLU A 63 10.34 -6.43 -17.99
N THR A 64 11.54 -6.57 -18.49
CA THR A 64 12.78 -6.49 -17.70
C THR A 64 13.17 -5.07 -17.30
N GLY A 65 12.73 -4.06 -18.05
CA GLY A 65 13.01 -2.64 -17.78
C GLY A 65 12.05 -1.95 -16.82
N HIS A 66 11.09 -2.69 -16.27
CA HIS A 66 10.10 -2.13 -15.33
C HIS A 66 10.72 -1.81 -13.98
N VAL A 67 10.38 -0.65 -13.44
CA VAL A 67 10.65 -0.26 -12.05
C VAL A 67 9.40 0.36 -11.46
N ALA A 68 8.93 -0.18 -10.35
CA ALA A 68 7.75 0.31 -9.66
C ALA A 68 8.01 0.51 -8.17
N SER A 69 7.34 1.48 -7.59
CA SER A 69 7.34 1.67 -6.15
C SER A 69 6.02 2.24 -5.65
N VAL A 70 5.66 1.87 -4.43
CA VAL A 70 4.62 2.53 -3.65
C VAL A 70 5.22 3.01 -2.34
N THR A 71 5.12 4.31 -2.08
CA THR A 71 5.67 4.95 -0.88
C THR A 71 4.53 5.42 0.00
N LEU A 72 4.61 5.14 1.30
CA LEU A 72 3.67 5.66 2.28
C LEU A 72 4.08 7.06 2.72
N GLN A 73 3.13 7.99 2.64
CA GLN A 73 3.28 9.36 3.15
C GLN A 73 2.25 9.66 4.23
N THR A 74 2.58 10.59 5.11
CA THR A 74 1.70 11.05 6.18
C THR A 74 1.71 12.57 6.30
N SER A 75 0.61 13.14 6.80
CA SER A 75 0.47 14.57 7.04
C SER A 75 -0.52 14.86 8.16
N ALA A 76 -0.36 16.00 8.82
CA ALA A 76 -1.36 16.54 9.76
C ALA A 76 -2.58 17.16 9.05
N ALA A 77 -2.44 17.57 7.77
CA ALA A 77 -3.49 18.14 6.94
C ALA A 77 -3.78 17.24 5.74
N SER A 78 -5.03 17.21 5.28
CA SER A 78 -5.45 16.33 4.17
C SER A 78 -4.93 16.77 2.80
N SER A 79 -4.52 18.02 2.64
CA SER A 79 -4.19 18.62 1.34
C SER A 79 -2.72 19.05 1.18
N SER A 80 -1.93 19.08 2.25
CA SER A 80 -0.56 19.62 2.21
C SER A 80 0.34 19.03 3.29
N GLY A 81 1.62 19.37 3.28
CA GLY A 81 2.58 18.99 4.32
C GLY A 81 2.88 17.50 4.37
N TRP A 82 2.83 16.84 3.21
CA TRP A 82 3.13 15.41 3.08
C TRP A 82 4.61 15.13 3.21
N TYR A 83 4.96 14.11 3.98
CA TYR A 83 6.31 13.57 4.07
C TYR A 83 6.30 12.05 4.14
N THR A 84 7.36 11.45 3.66
CA THR A 84 7.51 9.99 3.65
C THR A 84 7.59 9.45 5.08
N VAL A 85 6.77 8.44 5.36
CA VAL A 85 6.86 7.69 6.62
C VAL A 85 8.18 6.91 6.66
N THR A 86 8.84 6.90 7.81
CA THR A 86 10.02 6.07 8.03
C THR A 86 9.75 4.96 9.03
N ASN A 87 10.40 3.82 8.85
CA ASN A 87 10.40 2.73 9.82
C ASN A 87 11.29 3.05 11.03
N ILE A 88 11.44 2.10 11.95
CA ILE A 88 12.28 2.27 13.16
C ILE A 88 13.75 2.52 12.83
N ASN A 89 14.24 2.06 11.67
CA ASN A 89 15.62 2.24 11.22
C ASN A 89 15.82 3.54 10.40
N ALA A 90 14.83 4.44 10.40
CA ALA A 90 14.81 5.67 9.61
C ALA A 90 14.80 5.45 8.09
N GLU A 91 14.46 4.24 7.63
CA GLU A 91 14.28 3.93 6.21
C GLU A 91 12.87 4.30 5.76
N ALA A 92 12.73 4.76 4.52
CA ALA A 92 11.42 5.07 3.93
C ALA A 92 10.53 3.82 3.91
N VAL A 93 9.27 3.98 4.34
CA VAL A 93 8.24 2.96 4.19
C VAL A 93 7.82 2.92 2.73
N LYS A 94 8.47 2.03 2.00
CA LYS A 94 8.36 1.90 0.56
C LYS A 94 8.41 0.42 0.17
N VAL A 95 7.55 0.03 -0.74
CA VAL A 95 7.61 -1.27 -1.42
C VAL A 95 8.02 -1.04 -2.86
N SER A 96 8.96 -1.81 -3.38
CA SER A 96 9.49 -1.66 -4.73
C SER A 96 9.58 -2.98 -5.48
N LYS A 97 9.34 -2.94 -6.77
CA LYS A 97 9.53 -4.04 -7.72
C LYS A 97 10.40 -3.57 -8.88
N SER A 98 11.19 -4.47 -9.43
CA SER A 98 11.99 -4.20 -10.64
C SER A 98 12.10 -5.45 -11.51
N GLY A 99 12.19 -5.22 -12.83
CA GLY A 99 12.26 -6.29 -13.82
C GLY A 99 10.96 -7.08 -13.94
N ALA A 100 11.08 -8.29 -14.47
CA ALA A 100 9.96 -9.21 -14.59
C ALA A 100 9.64 -9.88 -13.24
N TYR A 101 8.38 -10.00 -12.91
CA TYR A 101 7.88 -10.67 -11.70
C TYR A 101 6.50 -11.26 -11.91
N THR A 102 6.20 -12.34 -11.20
CA THR A 102 4.86 -12.91 -11.13
C THR A 102 4.09 -12.28 -9.98
N ASN A 103 2.76 -12.21 -10.13
CA ASN A 103 1.89 -11.80 -9.02
C ASN A 103 1.98 -12.86 -7.92
N ALA A 104 2.53 -12.45 -6.79
CA ALA A 104 2.71 -13.26 -5.58
C ALA A 104 1.94 -12.64 -4.42
N ALA A 105 2.19 -13.10 -3.21
CA ALA A 105 1.66 -12.45 -2.01
C ALA A 105 2.07 -10.97 -1.95
N PRO A 106 1.22 -10.10 -1.36
CA PRO A 106 1.55 -8.69 -1.20
C PRO A 106 2.87 -8.50 -0.45
N ASP A 107 3.69 -7.59 -0.94
CA ASP A 107 4.86 -7.14 -0.17
C ASP A 107 4.42 -6.26 0.98
N ARG A 108 5.08 -6.38 2.12
CA ARG A 108 4.71 -5.65 3.33
C ARG A 108 5.89 -4.98 4.00
N VAL A 109 5.62 -3.84 4.63
CA VAL A 109 6.55 -3.14 5.53
C VAL A 109 5.83 -2.87 6.85
N LEU A 110 6.46 -3.24 7.97
CA LEU A 110 5.91 -2.97 9.30
C LEU A 110 6.16 -1.51 9.69
N ILE A 111 5.16 -0.91 10.34
CA ILE A 111 5.16 0.50 10.73
C ILE A 111 4.71 0.63 12.18
N ASP A 112 5.39 1.45 12.95
CA ASP A 112 4.86 1.96 14.20
C ASP A 112 3.86 3.08 13.90
N SER A 113 2.60 2.91 14.33
CA SER A 113 1.54 3.90 14.10
C SER A 113 1.82 5.26 14.75
N ASN A 114 2.69 5.32 15.77
CA ASN A 114 3.12 6.59 16.37
C ASN A 114 3.89 7.48 15.39
N ARG A 115 4.39 6.93 14.29
CA ARG A 115 5.04 7.68 13.20
C ARG A 115 4.06 8.24 12.17
N LEU A 116 2.78 7.84 12.26
CA LEU A 116 1.72 8.36 11.42
C LEU A 116 1.13 9.63 12.03
N LYS A 117 0.83 10.59 11.18
CA LYS A 117 -0.02 11.73 11.51
C LYS A 117 -1.48 11.39 11.23
N LYS A 118 -2.34 12.38 11.33
CA LYS A 118 -3.79 12.22 11.14
C LYS A 118 -4.15 11.59 9.80
N TYR A 119 -3.47 11.98 8.72
CA TYR A 119 -3.74 11.49 7.36
C TYR A 119 -2.57 10.70 6.80
N VAL A 120 -2.88 9.69 6.02
CA VAL A 120 -1.94 8.93 5.22
C VAL A 120 -2.40 8.87 3.77
N ARG A 121 -1.45 8.71 2.86
CA ARG A 121 -1.68 8.38 1.46
C ARG A 121 -0.58 7.46 0.94
N ALA A 122 -0.85 6.73 -0.12
CA ALA A 122 0.16 6.00 -0.86
C ALA A 122 0.48 6.75 -2.16
N VAL A 123 1.74 6.79 -2.53
CA VAL A 123 2.23 7.42 -3.76
C VAL A 123 2.86 6.36 -4.64
N VAL A 124 2.32 6.22 -5.85
CA VAL A 124 2.81 5.29 -6.88
C VAL A 124 3.78 6.00 -7.81
N ALA A 125 4.86 5.33 -8.16
CA ALA A 125 5.74 5.71 -9.25
C ALA A 125 6.15 4.46 -10.02
N GLN A 126 5.93 4.45 -11.33
CA GLN A 126 6.30 3.37 -12.24
C GLN A 126 7.02 3.93 -13.47
N THR A 127 8.02 3.20 -13.98
CA THR A 127 8.75 3.51 -15.19
C THR A 127 8.95 2.22 -15.99
N GLY A 128 9.07 2.36 -17.33
CA GLY A 128 9.07 1.22 -18.23
C GLY A 128 7.66 0.85 -18.65
N SER A 129 7.13 -0.23 -18.12
CA SER A 129 5.71 -0.60 -18.28
C SER A 129 4.87 -0.09 -17.11
N THR A 130 3.57 0.11 -17.35
CA THR A 130 2.62 0.49 -16.30
C THR A 130 1.73 -0.70 -15.97
N ASN A 131 1.78 -1.18 -14.74
CA ASN A 131 1.02 -2.31 -14.26
C ASN A 131 -0.02 -1.89 -13.23
N ALA A 132 -1.07 -2.71 -13.09
CA ALA A 132 -2.05 -2.50 -12.04
C ALA A 132 -1.39 -2.66 -10.66
N VAL A 133 -1.66 -1.71 -9.77
CA VAL A 133 -1.15 -1.66 -8.40
C VAL A 133 -2.28 -1.35 -7.44
N SER A 134 -2.23 -1.94 -6.25
CA SER A 134 -3.08 -1.57 -5.12
C SER A 134 -2.23 -1.38 -3.87
N ALA A 135 -2.71 -0.58 -2.93
CA ALA A 135 -2.04 -0.37 -1.66
C ALA A 135 -3.03 -0.23 -0.51
N MET A 136 -2.67 -0.79 0.64
CA MET A 136 -3.46 -0.70 1.86
C MET A 136 -2.57 -0.62 3.10
N ILE A 137 -3.16 -0.15 4.19
CA ILE A 137 -2.55 -0.25 5.51
C ILE A 137 -3.46 -1.07 6.42
N VAL A 138 -2.85 -1.97 7.17
CA VAL A 138 -3.56 -2.88 8.07
C VAL A 138 -3.17 -2.54 9.50
N PHE A 139 -4.16 -2.30 10.34
CA PHE A 139 -3.98 -2.04 11.76
C PHE A 139 -4.49 -3.23 12.58
N PRO A 140 -3.83 -3.60 13.68
CA PRO A 140 -4.44 -4.51 14.66
C PRO A 140 -5.69 -3.84 15.22
N MET A 141 -6.76 -4.61 15.43
CA MET A 141 -7.91 -4.10 16.18
C MET A 141 -7.49 -3.89 17.63
N VAL A 142 -7.62 -2.67 18.10
CA VAL A 142 -7.52 -2.37 19.52
C VAL A 142 -8.85 -2.85 20.15
N SER A 143 -8.80 -3.82 21.03
CA SER A 143 -9.94 -4.11 21.90
C SER A 143 -10.15 -2.89 22.80
N GLU A 144 -11.30 -2.24 22.66
CA GLU A 144 -11.77 -1.25 23.63
C GLU A 144 -11.98 -1.91 25.00
#